data_b0f6282444724cec1e9cea813edac821
#
_entry.id   b0f6282444724cec1e9cea813edac821
#
_cell.length_a   1.000
_cell.length_b   1.000
_cell.length_c   1.000
_cell.angle_alpha   90.00
_cell.angle_beta   90.00
_cell.angle_gamma   90.00
#
_symmetry.space_group_name_H-M   'P 1'
#
loop_
_entity.id
_entity.type
_entity.pdbx_description
1 polymer ?
#
loop_
_entity_poly.entity_id
_entity_poly.type
_entity_poly.pdbx_seq_one_letter_code
_entity_poly.pdbx_strand_id
1 'polypeptide(L)'
;EALDIPFHTVSLGGLSDSSHLLGFDRTYQNARHGRLAEIALQSQCTNPIIFFDELDKVSTSGGNDVTNVLIHLTDPESSGSIHDKFLGPIDLSGATLVFAYNDASLVHPVLMNRLRNVETKGYSQSEKLEIAKQHLWPRAVDKSACGDVACDEAVLAEVVRRCDHEEGVRQLQQSVA
;
A
#
# COMPACT_ATOMS: atom_id res chain seq x y z
N GLU A 1 -10.91 9.41 -3.60
CA GLU A 1 -12.02 10.34 -3.26
C GLU A 1 -11.60 11.81 -3.39
N ALA A 2 -10.50 12.28 -2.75
CA ALA A 2 -10.11 13.69 -2.80
C ALA A 2 -9.65 14.16 -4.20
N LEU A 3 -9.09 13.30 -5.01
CA LEU A 3 -8.55 13.62 -6.33
C LEU A 3 -9.41 13.08 -7.49
N ASP A 4 -10.43 12.29 -7.20
CA ASP A 4 -11.27 11.60 -8.20
C ASP A 4 -10.44 10.80 -9.24
N ILE A 5 -9.32 10.24 -8.80
CA ILE A 5 -8.41 9.42 -9.60
C ILE A 5 -8.49 7.97 -9.10
N PRO A 6 -8.53 6.97 -10.00
CA PRO A 6 -8.51 5.55 -9.64
C PRO A 6 -7.29 5.22 -8.78
N PHE A 7 -7.53 4.54 -7.66
CA PHE A 7 -6.52 4.15 -6.69
C PHE A 7 -6.50 2.63 -6.54
N HIS A 8 -5.33 2.04 -6.73
CA HIS A 8 -5.14 0.59 -6.65
C HIS A 8 -4.03 0.25 -5.66
N THR A 9 -4.26 -0.78 -4.87
CA THR A 9 -3.25 -1.29 -3.92
C THR A 9 -2.67 -2.60 -4.43
N VAL A 10 -1.35 -2.74 -4.30
CA VAL A 10 -0.58 -3.94 -4.60
C VAL A 10 0.28 -4.27 -3.39
N SER A 11 0.03 -5.39 -2.71
CA SER A 11 0.91 -5.88 -1.65
C SER A 11 2.10 -6.61 -2.27
N LEU A 12 3.30 -6.21 -1.90
CA LEU A 12 4.56 -6.82 -2.32
C LEU A 12 5.06 -7.86 -1.30
N GLY A 13 4.47 -7.88 -0.12
CA GLY A 13 4.90 -8.76 0.97
C GLY A 13 4.84 -10.23 0.58
N GLY A 14 6.00 -10.91 0.63
CA GLY A 14 6.11 -12.33 0.31
C GLY A 14 6.12 -12.67 -1.18
N LEU A 15 6.05 -11.68 -2.09
CA LEU A 15 6.20 -11.94 -3.51
C LEU A 15 7.64 -12.35 -3.83
N SER A 16 7.80 -13.53 -4.40
CA SER A 16 9.09 -14.07 -4.86
C SER A 16 9.21 -14.11 -6.38
N ASP A 17 8.10 -13.96 -7.10
CA ASP A 17 8.01 -14.13 -8.56
C ASP A 17 7.32 -12.94 -9.21
N SER A 18 7.89 -12.47 -10.30
CA SER A 18 7.37 -11.37 -11.11
C SER A 18 6.04 -11.69 -11.83
N SER A 19 5.66 -12.94 -11.92
CA SER A 19 4.42 -13.36 -12.61
C SER A 19 3.16 -12.77 -11.99
N HIS A 20 3.17 -12.47 -10.69
CA HIS A 20 2.07 -11.76 -10.05
C HIS A 20 1.87 -10.37 -10.65
N LEU A 21 2.96 -9.68 -10.97
CA LEU A 21 2.93 -8.32 -11.54
C LEU A 21 2.76 -8.32 -13.06
N LEU A 22 3.46 -9.23 -13.75
CA LEU A 22 3.60 -9.26 -15.22
C LEU A 22 2.81 -10.39 -15.90
N GLY A 23 2.07 -11.22 -15.14
CA GLY A 23 1.30 -12.33 -15.69
C GLY A 23 2.14 -13.55 -16.08
N PHE A 24 1.45 -14.52 -16.66
CA PHE A 24 2.02 -15.77 -17.15
C PHE A 24 1.95 -15.83 -18.68
N ASP A 25 2.98 -16.43 -19.27
CA ASP A 25 3.01 -16.65 -20.71
C ASP A 25 1.80 -17.49 -21.18
N ARG A 26 1.28 -17.17 -22.36
CA ARG A 26 0.10 -17.84 -22.96
C ARG A 26 0.25 -19.34 -23.17
N THR A 27 1.48 -19.87 -23.13
CA THR A 27 1.78 -21.28 -23.27
C THR A 27 1.42 -22.11 -22.04
N TYR A 28 1.23 -21.48 -20.87
CA TYR A 28 0.87 -22.16 -19.63
C TYR A 28 -0.64 -22.40 -19.49
N GLN A 29 -1.02 -23.54 -18.91
CA GLN A 29 -2.39 -23.75 -18.44
C GLN A 29 -2.70 -22.72 -17.35
N ASN A 30 -3.88 -22.05 -17.45
CA ASN A 30 -4.25 -20.93 -16.58
C ASN A 30 -3.43 -19.64 -16.79
N ALA A 31 -2.85 -19.44 -17.97
CA ALA A 31 -2.22 -18.19 -18.32
C ALA A 31 -3.19 -17.02 -18.13
N ARG A 32 -2.71 -15.95 -17.49
CA ARG A 32 -3.49 -14.73 -17.24
C ARG A 32 -2.56 -13.53 -17.21
N HIS A 33 -3.12 -12.37 -17.47
CA HIS A 33 -2.41 -11.10 -17.30
C HIS A 33 -2.01 -10.86 -15.84
N GLY A 34 -0.99 -10.04 -15.63
CA GLY A 34 -0.51 -9.64 -14.32
C GLY A 34 -1.32 -8.50 -13.71
N ARG A 35 -1.01 -8.20 -12.45
CA ARG A 35 -1.69 -7.16 -11.69
C ARG A 35 -1.52 -5.76 -12.30
N LEU A 36 -0.36 -5.46 -12.89
CA LEU A 36 -0.12 -4.16 -13.55
C LEU A 36 -1.02 -3.97 -14.77
N ALA A 37 -1.18 -5.00 -15.58
CA ALA A 37 -2.10 -4.99 -16.72
C ALA A 37 -3.56 -4.89 -16.28
N GLU A 38 -3.94 -5.61 -15.23
CA GLU A 38 -5.28 -5.53 -14.65
C GLU A 38 -5.60 -4.09 -14.19
N ILE A 39 -4.66 -3.43 -13.51
CA ILE A 39 -4.80 -2.03 -13.08
C ILE A 39 -4.99 -1.12 -14.30
N ALA A 40 -4.16 -1.25 -15.33
CA ALA A 40 -4.29 -0.45 -16.54
C ALA A 40 -5.67 -0.61 -17.21
N LEU A 41 -6.20 -1.84 -17.26
CA LEU A 41 -7.52 -2.12 -17.81
C LEU A 41 -8.67 -1.59 -16.96
N GLN A 42 -8.59 -1.72 -15.64
CA GLN A 42 -9.64 -1.29 -14.71
C GLN A 42 -9.70 0.22 -14.53
N SER A 43 -8.56 0.90 -14.60
CA SER A 43 -8.46 2.34 -14.35
C SER A 43 -9.18 3.19 -15.40
N GLN A 44 -9.26 2.71 -16.64
CA GLN A 44 -9.83 3.46 -17.78
C GLN A 44 -9.28 4.89 -17.92
N CYS A 45 -8.09 5.16 -17.36
CA CYS A 45 -7.39 6.42 -17.42
C CYS A 45 -5.88 6.16 -17.54
N THR A 46 -5.13 7.17 -17.96
CA THR A 46 -3.67 7.06 -18.16
C THR A 46 -2.86 7.40 -16.91
N ASN A 47 -3.51 7.91 -15.86
CA ASN A 47 -2.86 8.44 -14.67
C ASN A 47 -3.39 7.85 -13.34
N PRO A 48 -3.57 6.51 -13.22
CA PRO A 48 -3.99 5.92 -11.95
C PRO A 48 -2.94 6.14 -10.86
N ILE A 49 -3.38 6.07 -9.60
CA ILE A 49 -2.47 5.99 -8.46
C ILE A 49 -2.30 4.51 -8.09
N ILE A 50 -1.06 4.04 -8.08
CA ILE A 50 -0.72 2.67 -7.71
C ILE A 50 0.07 2.71 -6.40
N PHE A 51 -0.51 2.18 -5.33
CA PHE A 51 0.10 2.08 -4.02
C PHE A 51 0.68 0.68 -3.82
N PHE A 52 2.00 0.61 -3.69
CA PHE A 52 2.75 -0.62 -3.39
C PHE A 52 3.05 -0.67 -1.91
N ASP A 53 2.48 -1.66 -1.22
CA ASP A 53 2.70 -1.87 0.21
C ASP A 53 3.77 -2.93 0.46
N GLU A 54 4.47 -2.80 1.60
CA GLU A 54 5.48 -3.75 2.07
C GLU A 54 6.68 -3.90 1.11
N LEU A 55 7.20 -2.80 0.57
CA LEU A 55 8.36 -2.82 -0.35
C LEU A 55 9.60 -3.48 0.29
N ASP A 56 9.79 -3.31 1.60
CA ASP A 56 10.87 -3.91 2.39
C ASP A 56 10.71 -5.42 2.61
N LYS A 57 9.56 -6.01 2.25
CA LYS A 57 9.28 -7.45 2.39
C LYS A 57 9.38 -8.23 1.08
N VAL A 58 9.80 -7.58 0.01
CA VAL A 58 10.07 -8.27 -1.26
C VAL A 58 11.17 -9.30 -1.05
N SER A 59 10.88 -10.56 -1.40
CA SER A 59 11.82 -11.66 -1.20
C SER A 59 13.04 -11.52 -2.11
N THR A 60 14.23 -11.60 -1.53
CA THR A 60 15.50 -11.65 -2.26
C THR A 60 15.91 -13.08 -2.64
N SER A 61 15.19 -14.10 -2.14
CA SER A 61 15.57 -15.52 -2.26
C SER A 61 15.23 -16.16 -3.62
N GLY A 62 14.41 -15.53 -4.45
CA GLY A 62 14.00 -16.02 -5.78
C GLY A 62 14.67 -15.34 -6.97
N GLY A 63 15.80 -14.64 -6.73
CA GLY A 63 16.31 -13.68 -7.72
C GLY A 63 15.59 -12.33 -7.58
N ASN A 64 16.18 -11.29 -8.13
CA ASN A 64 15.65 -9.92 -8.03
C ASN A 64 14.47 -9.65 -8.99
N ASP A 65 13.68 -10.66 -9.36
CA ASP A 65 12.66 -10.53 -10.42
C ASP A 65 11.62 -9.45 -10.14
N VAL A 66 11.03 -9.46 -8.94
CA VAL A 66 10.06 -8.43 -8.53
C VAL A 66 10.74 -7.06 -8.47
N THR A 67 11.91 -7.00 -7.86
CA THR A 67 12.71 -5.76 -7.75
C THR A 67 13.06 -5.20 -9.13
N ASN A 68 13.45 -6.04 -10.09
CA ASN A 68 13.74 -5.62 -11.45
C ASN A 68 12.51 -5.02 -12.15
N VAL A 69 11.33 -5.62 -11.96
CA VAL A 69 10.07 -5.06 -12.48
C VAL A 69 9.82 -3.66 -11.90
N LEU A 70 10.01 -3.48 -10.59
CA LEU A 70 9.82 -2.18 -9.94
C LEU A 70 10.86 -1.15 -10.40
N ILE A 71 12.11 -1.57 -10.64
CA ILE A 71 13.15 -0.71 -11.20
C ILE A 71 12.75 -0.23 -12.62
N HIS A 72 12.24 -1.13 -13.46
CA HIS A 72 11.75 -0.75 -14.79
C HIS A 72 10.52 0.16 -14.71
N LEU A 73 9.59 -0.13 -13.80
CA LEU A 73 8.38 0.68 -13.60
C LEU A 73 8.69 2.10 -13.11
N THR A 74 9.74 2.26 -12.30
CA THR A 74 10.17 3.57 -11.77
C THR A 74 11.12 4.33 -12.68
N ASP A 75 11.50 3.76 -13.82
CA ASP A 75 12.35 4.38 -14.80
C ASP A 75 11.52 5.17 -15.82
N PRO A 76 11.69 6.50 -15.94
CA PRO A 76 10.92 7.31 -16.88
C PRO A 76 11.05 6.87 -18.34
N GLU A 77 12.21 6.29 -18.73
CA GLU A 77 12.43 5.84 -20.10
C GLU A 77 11.76 4.49 -20.40
N SER A 78 11.56 3.65 -19.39
CA SER A 78 11.02 2.28 -19.57
C SER A 78 9.61 2.08 -19.05
N SER A 79 9.09 2.98 -18.21
CA SER A 79 7.73 2.87 -17.63
C SER A 79 6.60 2.93 -18.67
N GLY A 80 6.83 3.57 -19.81
CA GLY A 80 5.92 3.60 -20.95
C GLY A 80 5.84 2.29 -21.75
N SER A 81 6.65 1.27 -21.44
CA SER A 81 6.67 -0.01 -22.16
C SER A 81 6.92 -1.19 -21.22
N ILE A 82 6.09 -1.32 -20.18
CA ILE A 82 6.10 -2.50 -19.33
C ILE A 82 5.50 -3.67 -20.10
N HIS A 83 6.21 -4.81 -20.16
CA HIS A 83 5.75 -5.97 -20.91
C HIS A 83 5.04 -6.98 -20.03
N ASP A 84 3.71 -7.04 -20.13
CA ASP A 84 2.90 -8.12 -19.54
C ASP A 84 3.06 -9.38 -20.41
N LYS A 85 3.35 -10.52 -19.79
CA LYS A 85 3.62 -11.78 -20.49
C LYS A 85 2.41 -12.33 -21.24
N PHE A 86 1.20 -11.94 -20.85
CA PHE A 86 -0.05 -12.38 -21.47
C PHE A 86 -0.60 -11.38 -22.50
N LEU A 87 -0.65 -10.09 -22.13
CA LEU A 87 -1.24 -9.04 -22.98
C LEU A 87 -0.24 -8.39 -23.92
N GLY A 88 1.06 -8.37 -23.57
CA GLY A 88 2.08 -7.63 -24.30
C GLY A 88 2.39 -6.26 -23.63
N PRO A 89 2.83 -5.27 -24.39
CA PRO A 89 3.23 -3.99 -23.82
C PRO A 89 2.04 -3.22 -23.25
N ILE A 90 2.24 -2.63 -22.06
CA ILE A 90 1.31 -1.74 -21.37
C ILE A 90 2.02 -0.45 -21.01
N ASP A 91 1.33 0.67 -21.12
CA ASP A 91 1.87 2.00 -20.78
C ASP A 91 1.37 2.44 -19.40
N LEU A 92 2.30 2.61 -18.46
CA LEU A 92 2.07 3.11 -17.11
C LEU A 92 2.88 4.40 -16.84
N SER A 93 3.39 5.06 -17.86
CA SER A 93 4.22 6.27 -17.73
C SER A 93 3.47 7.43 -17.07
N GLY A 94 2.15 7.49 -17.22
CA GLY A 94 1.29 8.49 -16.56
C GLY A 94 0.88 8.14 -15.13
N ALA A 95 1.16 6.92 -14.65
CA ALA A 95 0.75 6.48 -13.33
C ALA A 95 1.55 7.17 -12.21
N THR A 96 0.88 7.51 -11.12
CA THR A 96 1.55 7.94 -9.88
C THR A 96 1.85 6.73 -9.01
N LEU A 97 3.14 6.47 -8.77
CA LEU A 97 3.58 5.34 -7.97
C LEU A 97 3.87 5.79 -6.55
N VAL A 98 3.26 5.13 -5.58
CA VAL A 98 3.48 5.36 -4.15
C VAL A 98 3.95 4.05 -3.52
N PHE A 99 5.05 4.09 -2.78
CA PHE A 99 5.63 2.92 -2.12
C PHE A 99 5.63 3.11 -0.62
N ALA A 100 5.19 2.09 0.12
CA ALA A 100 5.29 2.05 1.57
C ALA A 100 6.31 0.99 2.00
N TYR A 101 7.12 1.33 2.98
CA TYR A 101 8.08 0.44 3.63
C TYR A 101 8.31 0.89 5.07
N ASN A 102 8.71 -0.04 5.93
CA ASN A 102 9.04 0.24 7.32
C ASN A 102 10.56 0.39 7.52
N ASP A 103 11.34 -0.41 6.80
CA ASP A 103 12.79 -0.42 6.93
C ASP A 103 13.47 -0.11 5.58
N ALA A 104 14.01 1.10 5.48
CA ALA A 104 14.72 1.57 4.29
C ALA A 104 15.98 0.72 3.97
N SER A 105 16.59 0.10 4.97
CA SER A 105 17.81 -0.70 4.79
C SER A 105 17.57 -2.00 4.02
N LEU A 106 16.32 -2.48 3.99
CA LEU A 106 15.88 -3.68 3.27
C LEU A 106 15.45 -3.39 1.82
N VAL A 107 15.28 -2.12 1.48
CA VAL A 107 14.89 -1.72 0.12
C VAL A 107 16.12 -1.65 -0.78
N HIS A 108 15.97 -2.15 -2.01
CA HIS A 108 17.08 -2.17 -2.98
C HIS A 108 17.59 -0.74 -3.27
N PRO A 109 18.93 -0.48 -3.20
CA PRO A 109 19.49 0.87 -3.32
C PRO A 109 19.11 1.61 -4.61
N VAL A 110 18.99 0.89 -5.73
CA VAL A 110 18.58 1.49 -7.02
C VAL A 110 17.17 2.06 -6.95
N LEU A 111 16.24 1.38 -6.26
CA LEU A 111 14.89 1.90 -6.04
C LEU A 111 14.94 3.12 -5.12
N MET A 112 15.65 3.03 -3.99
CA MET A 112 15.77 4.16 -3.05
C MET A 112 16.29 5.44 -3.72
N ASN A 113 17.22 5.32 -4.65
CA ASN A 113 17.75 6.47 -5.39
C ASN A 113 16.74 7.13 -6.35
N ARG A 114 15.68 6.41 -6.73
CA ARG A 114 14.62 6.89 -7.64
C ARG A 114 13.39 7.41 -6.90
N LEU A 115 13.25 7.06 -5.62
CA LEU A 115 12.10 7.43 -4.82
C LEU A 115 12.33 8.75 -4.07
N ARG A 116 11.29 9.57 -4.01
CA ARG A 116 11.25 10.71 -3.11
C ARG A 116 10.72 10.24 -1.76
N ASN A 117 11.57 10.22 -0.75
CA ASN A 117 11.19 9.76 0.58
C ASN A 117 10.38 10.83 1.33
N VAL A 118 9.28 10.38 1.93
CA VAL A 118 8.45 11.15 2.84
C VAL A 118 8.37 10.36 4.14
N GLU A 119 8.98 10.86 5.18
CA GLU A 119 8.97 10.24 6.49
C GLU A 119 7.67 10.55 7.22
N THR A 120 6.99 9.53 7.72
CA THR A 120 5.81 9.66 8.58
C THR A 120 6.23 9.41 10.02
N LYS A 121 5.98 10.39 10.89
CA LYS A 121 6.26 10.24 12.33
C LYS A 121 5.12 9.50 13.01
N GLY A 122 5.45 8.80 14.10
CA GLY A 122 4.44 8.22 14.98
C GLY A 122 3.58 9.30 15.66
N TYR A 123 2.40 8.93 16.09
CA TYR A 123 1.48 9.83 16.78
C TYR A 123 1.86 9.97 18.27
N SER A 124 1.80 11.20 18.77
CA SER A 124 1.85 11.48 20.21
C SER A 124 0.58 10.98 20.92
N GLN A 125 0.62 10.85 22.23
CA GLN A 125 -0.55 10.44 23.02
C GLN A 125 -1.75 11.40 22.84
N SER A 126 -1.47 12.71 22.75
CA SER A 126 -2.51 13.72 22.49
C SER A 126 -3.18 13.53 21.12
N GLU A 127 -2.38 13.28 20.08
CA GLU A 127 -2.90 13.02 18.73
C GLU A 127 -3.67 11.69 18.66
N LYS A 128 -3.18 10.64 19.34
CA LYS A 128 -3.91 9.37 19.46
C LYS A 128 -5.26 9.54 20.15
N LEU A 129 -5.33 10.36 21.20
CA LEU A 129 -6.58 10.65 21.89
C LEU A 129 -7.56 11.40 20.97
N GLU A 130 -7.09 12.37 20.23
CA GLU A 130 -7.91 13.11 19.27
C GLU A 130 -8.45 12.19 18.15
N ILE A 131 -7.58 11.33 17.58
CA ILE A 131 -7.97 10.31 16.59
C ILE A 131 -9.00 9.35 17.18
N ALA A 132 -8.83 8.93 18.44
CA ALA A 132 -9.76 8.05 19.10
C ALA A 132 -11.14 8.68 19.22
N LYS A 133 -11.22 9.95 19.64
CA LYS A 133 -12.47 10.69 19.81
C LYS A 133 -13.18 10.97 18.47
N GLN A 134 -12.44 11.50 17.49
CA GLN A 134 -13.05 11.98 16.25
C GLN A 134 -13.35 10.88 15.24
N HIS A 135 -12.58 9.79 15.26
CA HIS A 135 -12.64 8.78 14.19
C HIS A 135 -12.92 7.36 14.69
N LEU A 136 -12.21 6.90 15.74
CA LEU A 136 -12.31 5.48 16.12
C LEU A 136 -13.58 5.20 16.91
N TRP A 137 -13.90 6.02 17.89
CA TRP A 137 -15.09 5.85 18.72
C TRP A 137 -16.39 5.95 17.91
N PRO A 138 -16.64 6.98 17.06
CA PRO A 138 -17.84 7.02 16.25
C PRO A 138 -18.00 5.81 15.34
N ARG A 139 -16.91 5.36 14.72
CA ARG A 139 -16.93 4.14 13.87
C ARG A 139 -17.25 2.87 14.65
N ALA A 140 -16.78 2.75 15.89
CA ALA A 140 -17.08 1.61 16.74
C ALA A 140 -18.57 1.60 17.17
N VAL A 141 -19.11 2.75 17.53
CA VAL A 141 -20.53 2.93 17.86
C VAL A 141 -21.42 2.57 16.66
N ASP A 142 -21.11 3.10 15.47
CA ASP A 142 -21.85 2.80 14.24
C ASP A 142 -21.88 1.30 13.91
N LYS A 143 -20.75 0.61 14.13
CA LYS A 143 -20.67 -0.83 13.90
C LYS A 143 -21.43 -1.68 14.92
N SER A 144 -21.45 -1.26 16.17
CA SER A 144 -22.08 -2.01 17.25
C SER A 144 -23.58 -1.85 17.32
N ALA A 145 -24.19 -0.96 16.51
CA ALA A 145 -25.62 -0.63 16.53
C ALA A 145 -26.17 -0.27 17.93
N CYS A 146 -25.29 0.19 18.83
CA CYS A 146 -25.63 0.48 20.22
C CYS A 146 -26.29 1.85 20.42
N GLY A 147 -26.62 2.59 19.36
CA GLY A 147 -27.15 3.94 19.46
C GLY A 147 -26.08 4.97 19.88
N ASP A 148 -26.54 6.15 20.27
CA ASP A 148 -25.66 7.28 20.63
C ASP A 148 -25.04 7.05 22.01
N VAL A 149 -23.90 6.40 22.09
CA VAL A 149 -23.15 6.14 23.33
C VAL A 149 -22.07 7.22 23.48
N ALA A 150 -22.26 8.11 24.48
CA ALA A 150 -21.22 9.06 24.84
C ALA A 150 -20.02 8.32 25.45
N CYS A 151 -18.82 8.63 25.00
CA CYS A 151 -17.61 8.09 25.60
C CYS A 151 -17.05 9.06 26.65
N ASP A 152 -16.73 8.52 27.84
CA ASP A 152 -15.99 9.27 28.83
C ASP A 152 -14.54 9.46 28.34
N GLU A 153 -14.09 10.72 28.29
CA GLU A 153 -12.74 11.09 27.86
C GLU A 153 -11.67 10.42 28.74
N ALA A 154 -11.93 10.23 30.02
CA ALA A 154 -11.01 9.56 30.93
C ALA A 154 -10.80 8.09 30.54
N VAL A 155 -11.86 7.41 30.07
CA VAL A 155 -11.77 6.03 29.60
C VAL A 155 -10.94 5.95 28.31
N LEU A 156 -11.18 6.84 27.34
CA LEU A 156 -10.37 6.89 26.12
C LEU A 156 -8.91 7.19 26.39
N ALA A 157 -8.63 8.13 27.30
CA ALA A 157 -7.26 8.44 27.69
C ALA A 157 -6.53 7.23 28.30
N GLU A 158 -7.21 6.43 29.11
CA GLU A 158 -6.66 5.20 29.66
C GLU A 158 -6.41 4.14 28.60
N VAL A 159 -7.30 3.98 27.63
CA VAL A 159 -7.10 3.06 26.47
C VAL A 159 -5.89 3.50 25.65
N VAL A 160 -5.77 4.79 25.35
CA VAL A 160 -4.61 5.36 24.62
C VAL A 160 -3.31 5.08 25.38
N ARG A 161 -3.29 5.29 26.70
CA ARG A 161 -2.13 5.03 27.54
C ARG A 161 -1.68 3.56 27.51
N ARG A 162 -2.62 2.63 27.45
CA ARG A 162 -2.30 1.19 27.32
C ARG A 162 -1.75 0.81 25.95
N CYS A 163 -2.08 1.57 24.91
CA CYS A 163 -1.61 1.37 23.54
C CYS A 163 -0.36 2.23 23.18
N ASP A 164 0.39 2.70 24.19
CA ASP A 164 1.52 3.65 23.98
C ASP A 164 2.75 3.01 23.32
N HIS A 165 2.83 1.68 23.33
CA HIS A 165 3.96 0.93 22.74
C HIS A 165 3.96 0.91 21.20
N GLU A 166 2.88 1.31 20.56
CA GLU A 166 2.75 1.38 19.11
C GLU A 166 2.92 2.83 18.64
N GLU A 167 3.74 3.07 17.62
CA GLU A 167 3.85 4.39 17.00
C GLU A 167 2.59 4.78 16.22
N GLY A 168 1.86 3.80 15.68
CA GLY A 168 0.60 3.95 14.96
C GLY A 168 -0.64 3.94 15.86
N VAL A 169 -1.78 3.65 15.24
CA VAL A 169 -3.10 3.57 15.90
C VAL A 169 -3.80 2.22 15.68
N ARG A 170 -3.10 1.20 15.17
CA ARG A 170 -3.71 -0.11 14.84
C ARG A 170 -4.21 -0.83 16.09
N GLN A 171 -3.38 -0.92 17.15
CA GLN A 171 -3.79 -1.51 18.43
C GLN A 171 -4.88 -0.69 19.10
N LEU A 172 -4.77 0.64 19.04
CA LEU A 172 -5.81 1.54 19.56
C LEU A 172 -7.15 1.29 18.86
N GLN A 173 -7.14 1.13 17.54
CA GLN A 173 -8.35 0.81 16.77
C GLN A 173 -8.95 -0.54 17.17
N GLN A 174 -8.13 -1.55 17.45
CA GLN A 174 -8.59 -2.86 17.91
C GLN A 174 -9.13 -2.82 19.34
N SER A 175 -8.57 -1.94 20.18
CA SER A 175 -8.99 -1.80 21.58
C SER A 175 -10.26 -0.98 21.76
N VAL A 176 -10.61 -0.16 20.78
CA VAL A 176 -11.82 0.66 20.77
C VAL A 176 -12.99 -0.04 20.03
N ALA A 177 -12.71 -1.02 19.16
CA ALA A 177 -13.70 -1.76 18.37
C ALA A 177 -14.39 -2.86 19.18
#